data_cc4c3fe80b76826d847277e0967e8425
#
_entry.id   cc4c3fe80b76826d847277e0967e8425
#
_cell.length_a   1.000
_cell.length_b   1.000
_cell.length_c   1.000
_cell.angle_alpha   90.00
_cell.angle_beta   90.00
_cell.angle_gamma   90.00
#
_symmetry.space_group_name_H-M   'P 1'
#
loop_
_entity.id
_entity.type
_entity.pdbx_description
1 polymer ?
#
loop_
_entity_poly.entity_id
_entity_poly.type
_entity_poly.pdbx_seq_one_letter_code
_entity_poly.pdbx_strand_id
1 'polypeptide(L)'
;MSDISFDSTRRHVLGLGCERGTPPAEMLALAGEALKVAGIGGSELAAVASVDSRGQEAAILAVAVHFAVPAVFFDALRLEQETPRLKNPSAVVFARVGCHGVAESAALAAIGADAELVLGKIKSTHSTAAIARIGLQKA
;
A
#
# COMPACT_ATOMS: atom_id res chain seq x y z
N MET A 1 4.47 16.65 -0.08
CA MET A 1 5.56 16.26 -0.96
C MET A 1 5.98 14.83 -0.68
N SER A 2 6.17 14.07 -1.72
CA SER A 2 6.49 12.65 -1.57
C SER A 2 7.98 12.46 -1.34
N ASP A 3 8.31 11.58 -0.36
CA ASP A 3 9.70 11.20 -0.10
C ASP A 3 10.10 9.94 -0.86
N ILE A 4 9.29 9.57 -1.84
CA ILE A 4 9.52 8.34 -2.59
C ILE A 4 10.51 8.59 -3.72
N SER A 5 11.52 7.71 -3.79
CA SER A 5 12.48 7.71 -4.91
C SER A 5 12.22 6.49 -5.78
N PHE A 6 11.83 6.74 -7.02
CA PHE A 6 11.64 5.68 -8.00
C PHE A 6 12.85 5.62 -8.94
N ASP A 7 13.21 4.41 -9.35
CA ASP A 7 14.27 4.21 -10.33
C ASP A 7 13.96 2.94 -11.16
N SER A 8 14.91 2.46 -11.93
CA SER A 8 14.68 1.29 -12.80
C SER A 8 14.43 0.01 -12.02
N THR A 9 14.82 -0.06 -10.75
CA THR A 9 14.60 -1.22 -9.89
C THR A 9 13.42 -1.00 -8.96
N ARG A 10 13.35 0.16 -8.32
CA ARG A 10 12.33 0.49 -7.31
C ARG A 10 11.13 1.13 -8.00
N ARG A 11 10.24 0.30 -8.50
CA ARG A 11 9.08 0.74 -9.27
C ARG A 11 7.75 0.40 -8.61
N HIS A 12 7.78 -0.21 -7.43
CA HIS A 12 6.60 -0.73 -6.76
C HIS A 12 6.34 -0.03 -5.44
N VAL A 13 5.07 0.11 -5.07
CA VAL A 13 4.65 0.58 -3.75
C VAL A 13 3.76 -0.47 -3.13
N LEU A 14 4.06 -0.81 -1.88
CA LEU A 14 3.27 -1.73 -1.08
C LEU A 14 2.28 -0.90 -0.27
N GLY A 15 1.00 -1.01 -0.61
CA GLY A 15 -0.08 -0.39 0.15
C GLY A 15 -0.51 -1.32 1.27
N LEU A 16 -0.69 -0.76 2.46
CA LEU A 16 -1.05 -1.52 3.65
C LEU A 16 -2.23 -0.88 4.37
N GLY A 17 -3.13 -1.72 4.88
CA GLY A 17 -4.19 -1.31 5.77
C GLY A 17 -4.23 -2.25 6.95
N CYS A 18 -4.64 -1.76 8.12
CA CYS A 18 -4.74 -2.62 9.30
C CYS A 18 -5.67 -2.03 10.34
N GLU A 19 -6.15 -2.91 11.22
CA GLU A 19 -6.85 -2.50 12.44
C GLU A 19 -5.81 -1.99 13.43
N ARG A 20 -6.27 -1.14 14.35
CA ARG A 20 -5.39 -0.63 15.41
C ARG A 20 -4.89 -1.79 16.26
N GLY A 21 -3.61 -1.76 16.57
CA GLY A 21 -2.99 -2.78 17.40
C GLY A 21 -2.67 -4.08 16.68
N THR A 22 -2.72 -4.10 15.35
CA THR A 22 -2.32 -5.28 14.57
C THR A 22 -0.88 -5.67 14.94
N PRO A 23 -0.62 -6.96 15.24
CA PRO A 23 0.74 -7.38 15.52
C PRO A 23 1.67 -7.13 14.33
N PRO A 24 2.85 -6.53 14.56
CA PRO A 24 3.81 -6.33 13.47
C PRO A 24 4.19 -7.61 12.74
N ALA A 25 4.28 -8.73 13.44
CA ALA A 25 4.61 -10.01 12.81
C ALA A 25 3.56 -10.44 11.78
N GLU A 26 2.28 -10.17 12.05
CA GLU A 26 1.21 -10.47 11.11
C GLU A 26 1.36 -9.64 9.83
N MET A 27 1.64 -8.34 9.98
CA MET A 27 1.79 -7.45 8.84
C MET A 27 3.03 -7.81 8.02
N LEU A 28 4.14 -8.15 8.69
CA LEU A 28 5.37 -8.57 7.99
C LEU A 28 5.13 -9.84 7.19
N ALA A 29 4.39 -10.79 7.75
CA ALA A 29 4.06 -12.03 7.04
C ALA A 29 3.18 -11.74 5.82
N LEU A 30 2.18 -10.87 5.96
CA LEU A 30 1.32 -10.51 4.84
C LEU A 30 2.09 -9.77 3.75
N ALA A 31 2.98 -8.86 4.14
CA ALA A 31 3.84 -8.14 3.20
C ALA A 31 4.72 -9.12 2.40
N GLY A 32 5.31 -10.09 3.09
CA GLY A 32 6.12 -11.12 2.42
C GLY A 32 5.30 -11.94 1.44
N GLU A 33 4.07 -12.30 1.82
CA GLU A 33 3.18 -13.03 0.93
C GLU A 33 2.80 -12.20 -0.29
N ALA A 34 2.52 -10.92 -0.09
CA ALA A 34 2.19 -10.01 -1.20
C ALA A 34 3.32 -9.96 -2.23
N LEU A 35 4.56 -9.81 -1.77
CA LEU A 35 5.72 -9.80 -2.66
C LEU A 35 5.84 -11.11 -3.40
N LYS A 36 5.67 -12.23 -2.70
CA LYS A 36 5.77 -13.55 -3.32
C LYS A 36 4.71 -13.76 -4.40
N VAL A 37 3.45 -13.40 -4.11
CA VAL A 37 2.37 -13.54 -5.08
C VAL A 37 2.60 -12.63 -6.29
N ALA A 38 3.09 -11.42 -6.06
CA ALA A 38 3.39 -10.48 -7.15
C ALA A 38 4.66 -10.85 -7.93
N GLY A 39 5.47 -11.75 -7.39
CA GLY A 39 6.71 -12.17 -8.05
C GLY A 39 7.82 -11.15 -8.00
N ILE A 40 7.87 -10.31 -6.96
CA ILE A 40 8.92 -9.29 -6.80
C ILE A 40 9.67 -9.48 -5.50
N GLY A 41 10.86 -8.91 -5.44
CA GLY A 41 11.66 -8.88 -4.22
C GLY A 41 11.49 -7.57 -3.46
N GLY A 42 11.86 -7.56 -2.18
CA GLY A 42 11.79 -6.36 -1.36
C GLY A 42 12.61 -5.20 -1.90
N SER A 43 13.71 -5.50 -2.61
CA SER A 43 14.55 -4.48 -3.23
C SER A 43 13.86 -3.73 -4.37
N GLU A 44 12.71 -4.21 -4.83
CA GLU A 44 11.94 -3.56 -5.88
C GLU A 44 10.89 -2.60 -5.32
N LEU A 45 10.77 -2.52 -4.00
CA LEU A 45 9.86 -1.57 -3.35
C LEU A 45 10.51 -0.20 -3.24
N ALA A 46 9.75 0.84 -3.59
CA ALA A 46 10.15 2.23 -3.41
C ALA A 46 9.60 2.81 -2.10
N ALA A 47 8.47 2.30 -1.62
CA ALA A 47 7.79 2.82 -0.45
C ALA A 47 6.72 1.86 0.06
N VAL A 48 6.32 2.12 1.30
CA VAL A 48 5.11 1.57 1.90
C VAL A 48 4.13 2.74 2.05
N ALA A 49 2.85 2.51 1.78
CA ALA A 49 1.84 3.57 1.83
C ALA A 49 0.60 3.13 2.60
N SER A 50 -0.04 4.05 3.31
CA SER A 50 -1.27 3.77 4.05
C SER A 50 -2.06 5.06 4.26
N VAL A 51 -3.11 4.97 5.08
CA VAL A 51 -3.93 6.13 5.45
C VAL A 51 -3.34 6.82 6.68
N ASP A 52 -3.49 8.14 6.74
CA ASP A 52 -2.86 8.96 7.80
C ASP A 52 -3.35 8.60 9.20
N SER A 53 -4.57 8.12 9.35
CA SER A 53 -5.06 7.67 10.67
C SER A 53 -4.29 6.46 11.21
N ARG A 54 -3.44 5.85 10.39
CA ARG A 54 -2.57 4.74 10.77
C ARG A 54 -1.08 5.13 10.77
N GLY A 55 -0.78 6.43 10.73
CA GLY A 55 0.59 6.92 10.64
C GLY A 55 1.49 6.54 11.81
N GLN A 56 0.91 6.17 12.96
CA GLN A 56 1.68 5.74 14.13
C GLN A 56 1.54 4.24 14.40
N GLU A 57 0.96 3.50 13.48
CA GLU A 57 0.73 2.07 13.66
C GLU A 57 2.03 1.29 13.54
N ALA A 58 2.43 0.63 14.64
CA ALA A 58 3.71 -0.10 14.69
C ALA A 58 3.84 -1.16 13.59
N ALA A 59 2.72 -1.82 13.26
CA ALA A 59 2.72 -2.86 12.23
C ALA A 59 3.15 -2.30 10.87
N ILE A 60 2.66 -1.12 10.49
CA ILE A 60 3.01 -0.50 9.20
C ILE A 60 4.44 0.01 9.23
N LEU A 61 4.83 0.69 10.32
CA LEU A 61 6.18 1.22 10.44
C LEU A 61 7.24 0.12 10.43
N ALA A 62 6.92 -1.04 11.02
CA ALA A 62 7.82 -2.19 11.03
C ALA A 62 8.11 -2.70 9.61
N VAL A 63 7.10 -2.70 8.73
CA VAL A 63 7.30 -3.13 7.34
C VAL A 63 8.22 -2.17 6.60
N ALA A 64 8.02 -0.87 6.78
CA ALA A 64 8.87 0.15 6.16
C ALA A 64 10.32 0.01 6.61
N VAL A 65 10.54 -0.21 7.91
CA VAL A 65 11.89 -0.43 8.45
C VAL A 65 12.51 -1.70 7.89
N HIS A 66 11.72 -2.78 7.85
CA HIS A 66 12.22 -4.08 7.37
C HIS A 66 12.75 -3.99 5.93
N PHE A 67 12.04 -3.27 5.06
CA PHE A 67 12.46 -3.12 3.67
C PHE A 67 13.31 -1.88 3.42
N ALA A 68 13.61 -1.10 4.47
CA ALA A 68 14.43 0.11 4.40
C ALA A 68 13.88 1.12 3.38
N VAL A 69 12.57 1.33 3.41
CA VAL A 69 11.89 2.29 2.52
C VAL A 69 11.05 3.26 3.35
N PRO A 70 10.72 4.44 2.80
CA PRO A 70 9.85 5.38 3.51
C PRO A 70 8.44 4.84 3.62
N ALA A 71 7.75 5.23 4.71
CA ALA A 71 6.33 5.05 4.87
C ALA A 71 5.66 6.38 4.56
N VAL A 72 4.74 6.40 3.61
CA VAL A 72 4.01 7.61 3.23
C VAL A 72 2.53 7.42 3.53
N PHE A 73 1.86 8.51 3.93
CA PHE A 73 0.48 8.44 4.38
C PHE A 73 -0.35 9.50 3.69
N PHE A 74 -1.59 9.14 3.38
CA PHE A 74 -2.53 10.02 2.69
C PHE A 74 -3.81 10.13 3.52
N ASP A 75 -4.49 11.27 3.45
CA ASP A 75 -5.78 11.37 4.12
C ASP A 75 -6.84 10.55 3.37
N ALA A 76 -7.92 10.23 4.08
CA ALA A 76 -8.97 9.38 3.53
C ALA A 76 -9.62 10.00 2.29
N LEU A 77 -9.74 11.32 2.27
CA LEU A 77 -10.33 12.04 1.15
C LEU A 77 -9.48 11.87 -0.12
N ARG A 78 -8.16 11.95 0.02
CA ARG A 78 -7.25 11.71 -1.10
C ARG A 78 -7.34 10.27 -1.58
N LEU A 79 -7.40 9.31 -0.65
CA LEU A 79 -7.50 7.90 -1.02
C LEU A 79 -8.82 7.59 -1.73
N GLU A 80 -9.90 8.24 -1.33
CA GLU A 80 -11.20 8.03 -1.96
C GLU A 80 -11.19 8.42 -3.45
N GLN A 81 -10.31 9.33 -3.85
CA GLN A 81 -10.17 9.70 -5.27
C GLN A 81 -9.71 8.53 -6.13
N GLU A 82 -9.13 7.50 -5.53
CA GLU A 82 -8.68 6.31 -6.25
C GLU A 82 -9.76 5.25 -6.42
N THR A 83 -10.94 5.45 -5.83
CA THR A 83 -12.00 4.45 -5.82
C THR A 83 -12.34 3.89 -7.22
N PRO A 84 -12.42 4.72 -8.29
CA PRO A 84 -12.69 4.16 -9.63
C PRO A 84 -11.66 3.16 -10.13
N ARG A 85 -10.43 3.19 -9.59
CA ARG A 85 -9.36 2.28 -10.00
C ARG A 85 -9.22 1.05 -9.11
N LEU A 86 -10.01 0.95 -8.03
CA LEU A 86 -9.90 -0.16 -7.09
C LEU A 86 -10.46 -1.44 -7.69
N LYS A 87 -9.78 -2.55 -7.44
CA LYS A 87 -10.27 -3.88 -7.82
C LYS A 87 -11.20 -4.45 -6.76
N ASN A 88 -11.03 -4.05 -5.51
CA ASN A 88 -11.77 -4.58 -4.37
C ASN A 88 -12.31 -3.48 -3.46
N PRO A 89 -13.18 -2.58 -3.95
CA PRO A 89 -13.75 -1.54 -3.09
C PRO A 89 -14.62 -2.17 -2.00
N SER A 90 -14.65 -1.52 -0.83
CA SER A 90 -15.37 -2.05 0.33
C SER A 90 -16.18 -0.97 1.03
N ALA A 91 -17.49 -1.17 1.10
CA ALA A 91 -18.37 -0.27 1.83
C ALA A 91 -18.11 -0.32 3.34
N VAL A 92 -17.67 -1.47 3.87
CA VAL A 92 -17.33 -1.59 5.28
C VAL A 92 -16.12 -0.72 5.61
N VAL A 93 -15.11 -0.73 4.76
CA VAL A 93 -13.92 0.11 4.95
C VAL A 93 -14.31 1.59 4.83
N PHE A 94 -15.17 1.94 3.87
CA PHE A 94 -15.64 3.32 3.73
C PHE A 94 -16.32 3.81 5.02
N ALA A 95 -17.16 2.97 5.61
CA ALA A 95 -17.87 3.33 6.84
C ALA A 95 -16.91 3.58 8.01
N ARG A 96 -15.75 2.92 8.02
CA ARG A 96 -14.79 3.02 9.12
C ARG A 96 -13.76 4.11 8.94
N VAL A 97 -13.27 4.32 7.73
CA VAL A 97 -12.12 5.21 7.50
C VAL A 97 -12.36 6.29 6.47
N GLY A 98 -13.49 6.29 5.78
CA GLY A 98 -13.84 7.34 4.84
C GLY A 98 -13.30 7.15 3.42
N CYS A 99 -12.79 5.98 3.09
CA CYS A 99 -12.44 5.61 1.72
C CYS A 99 -12.79 4.14 1.50
N HIS A 100 -12.97 3.75 0.24
CA HIS A 100 -13.44 2.40 -0.10
C HIS A 100 -12.33 1.34 -0.12
N GLY A 101 -11.12 1.70 0.17
CA GLY A 101 -10.02 0.75 0.29
C GLY A 101 -8.74 1.47 0.65
N VAL A 102 -8.03 0.99 1.66
CA VAL A 102 -6.79 1.62 2.10
C VAL A 102 -5.60 1.08 1.31
N ALA A 103 -5.43 -0.24 1.27
CA ALA A 103 -4.23 -0.83 0.68
C ALA A 103 -4.10 -0.50 -0.81
N GLU A 104 -5.15 -0.76 -1.59
CA GLU A 104 -5.11 -0.48 -3.03
C GLU A 104 -5.01 1.02 -3.31
N SER A 105 -5.81 1.83 -2.62
CA SER A 105 -5.80 3.28 -2.82
C SER A 105 -4.46 3.91 -2.47
N ALA A 106 -3.87 3.51 -1.35
CA ALA A 106 -2.59 4.07 -0.91
C ALA A 106 -1.47 3.73 -1.87
N ALA A 107 -1.43 2.49 -2.36
CA ALA A 107 -0.44 2.08 -3.35
C ALA A 107 -0.58 2.91 -4.63
N LEU A 108 -1.81 3.09 -5.12
CA LEU A 108 -2.07 3.88 -6.32
C LEU A 108 -1.75 5.35 -6.11
N ALA A 109 -2.19 5.93 -4.99
CA ALA A 109 -1.98 7.35 -4.70
C ALA A 109 -0.50 7.69 -4.60
N ALA A 110 0.30 6.80 -4.05
CA ALA A 110 1.74 7.02 -3.90
C ALA A 110 2.46 7.17 -5.24
N ILE A 111 1.96 6.53 -6.27
CA ILE A 111 2.54 6.61 -7.61
C ILE A 111 1.85 7.69 -8.45
N GLY A 112 0.53 7.75 -8.42
CA GLY A 112 -0.23 8.74 -9.16
C GLY A 112 -0.93 8.17 -10.39
N ALA A 113 -1.11 9.03 -11.41
CA ALA A 113 -1.91 8.67 -12.57
C ALA A 113 -1.35 7.50 -13.37
N ASP A 114 -0.03 7.32 -13.36
CA ASP A 114 0.65 6.25 -14.12
C ASP A 114 0.69 4.92 -13.37
N ALA A 115 0.03 4.83 -12.23
CA ALA A 115 0.04 3.61 -11.44
C ALA A 115 -0.86 2.54 -12.04
N GLU A 116 -0.44 1.30 -11.87
CA GLU A 116 -1.32 0.15 -12.12
C GLU A 116 -1.21 -0.83 -10.95
N LEU A 117 -2.31 -1.45 -10.57
CA LEU A 117 -2.29 -2.50 -9.56
C LEU A 117 -1.75 -3.77 -10.18
N VAL A 118 -0.66 -4.27 -9.61
CA VAL A 118 -0.09 -5.57 -10.00
C VAL A 118 -0.56 -6.67 -9.07
N LEU A 119 -0.98 -6.31 -7.86
CA LEU A 119 -1.60 -7.21 -6.92
C LEU A 119 -2.75 -6.49 -6.23
N GLY A 120 -3.97 -6.96 -6.46
CA GLY A 120 -5.14 -6.47 -5.75
C GLY A 120 -5.10 -6.91 -4.28
N LYS A 121 -5.98 -6.34 -3.48
CA LYS A 121 -6.00 -6.55 -2.03
C LYS A 121 -5.97 -8.03 -1.64
N ILE A 122 -5.01 -8.40 -0.80
CA ILE A 122 -5.00 -9.65 -0.05
C ILE A 122 -5.15 -9.33 1.43
N LYS A 123 -5.60 -10.29 2.21
CA LYS A 123 -5.94 -10.07 3.62
C LYS A 123 -5.28 -11.08 4.54
N SER A 124 -4.99 -10.63 5.77
CA SER A 124 -4.80 -11.49 6.93
C SER A 124 -5.95 -11.24 7.89
N THR A 125 -5.87 -11.73 9.12
CA THR A 125 -6.93 -11.56 10.11
C THR A 125 -7.22 -10.07 10.39
N HIS A 126 -6.19 -9.23 10.48
CA HIS A 126 -6.34 -7.84 10.90
C HIS A 126 -5.75 -6.84 9.91
N SER A 127 -5.25 -7.29 8.76
CA SER A 127 -4.55 -6.40 7.85
C SER A 127 -4.82 -6.72 6.38
N THR A 128 -4.50 -5.76 5.53
CA THR A 128 -4.61 -5.88 4.08
C THR A 128 -3.34 -5.37 3.42
N ALA A 129 -3.05 -5.91 2.23
CA ALA A 129 -1.91 -5.48 1.43
C ALA A 129 -2.28 -5.50 -0.04
N ALA A 130 -1.69 -4.59 -0.80
CA ALA A 130 -1.82 -4.53 -2.25
C ALA A 130 -0.52 -3.93 -2.81
N ILE A 131 -0.26 -4.15 -4.09
CA ILE A 131 0.95 -3.61 -4.72
C ILE A 131 0.57 -2.91 -6.01
N ALA A 132 1.08 -1.70 -6.18
CA ALA A 132 0.99 -0.96 -7.43
C ALA A 132 2.38 -0.74 -7.99
N ARG A 133 2.46 -0.53 -9.28
CA ARG A 133 3.71 -0.30 -10.00
C ARG A 133 3.53 0.90 -10.93
N ILE A 134 4.64 1.62 -11.18
CA ILE A 134 4.63 2.63 -12.22
C ILE A 134 4.41 1.93 -13.56
N GLY A 135 3.40 2.36 -14.29
CA GLY A 135 3.12 1.80 -15.59
C GLY A 135 4.27 2.07 -16.57
N LEU A 136 4.44 1.16 -17.53
CA LEU A 136 5.47 1.34 -18.55
C LEU A 136 5.11 2.54 -19.42
N GLN A 137 6.05 3.46 -19.58
CA GLN A 137 5.88 4.55 -20.50
C GLN A 137 6.10 4.03 -21.92
N LYS A 138 5.16 4.33 -22.76
CA LYS A 138 5.35 4.05 -24.18
C LYS A 138 6.25 5.12 -24.76
N ALA A 139 7.29 4.68 -25.41
CA ALA A 139 8.20 5.56 -26.08
C ALA A 139 7.48 6.26 -27.26
#